data_f88aa5bb247b92c466afdddd74a00bdd
#
_entry.id   f88aa5bb247b92c466afdddd74a00bdd
#
_cell.length_a   1.000
_cell.length_b   1.000
_cell.length_c   1.000
_cell.angle_alpha   90.00
_cell.angle_beta   90.00
_cell.angle_gamma   90.00
#
_symmetry.space_group_name_H-M   'P 1'
#
loop_
_entity.id
_entity.type
_entity.pdbx_description
1 polymer ?
#
loop_
_entity_poly.entity_id
_entity_poly.type
_entity_poly.pdbx_seq_one_letter_code
_entity_poly.pdbx_strand_id
1 'polypeptide(L)'
;MRKWSSLGGLLLVLPWWASAMTADELIAKNIEARGGRDAIRAIHALKLSGRLQAGGFEADISEYKRPGKVRSEFSIQGMTQVRAFDGHDAWSISPFGGRKDPQKLSADDIKDLSVEADIEGPLVDYAAKGHKVEYLGTEDIDGTEAHKLRITYATGNEAVYYFDP
;
A
#
# COMPACT_ATOMS: atom_id res chain seq x y z
N MET A 1 -74.32 -20.01 14.95
CA MET A 1 -73.02 -20.69 14.82
C MET A 1 -72.13 -19.87 13.87
N ARG A 2 -71.22 -19.07 14.41
CA ARG A 2 -70.31 -18.22 13.62
C ARG A 2 -68.93 -18.88 13.60
N LYS A 3 -68.49 -19.32 12.43
CA LYS A 3 -67.13 -19.85 12.24
C LYS A 3 -66.16 -18.68 12.05
N TRP A 4 -65.19 -18.57 12.95
CA TRP A 4 -64.07 -17.66 12.81
C TRP A 4 -62.95 -18.39 12.09
N SER A 5 -62.60 -17.88 10.92
CA SER A 5 -61.43 -18.32 10.15
C SER A 5 -60.23 -17.46 10.58
N SER A 6 -59.26 -18.05 11.23
CA SER A 6 -58.00 -17.45 11.56
C SER A 6 -57.08 -17.49 10.32
N LEU A 7 -56.82 -16.31 9.70
CA LEU A 7 -55.74 -16.17 8.73
C LEU A 7 -54.41 -16.05 9.51
N GLY A 8 -53.63 -17.11 9.50
CA GLY A 8 -52.26 -17.09 9.96
C GLY A 8 -51.38 -16.36 8.94
N GLY A 9 -50.97 -15.15 9.24
CA GLY A 9 -49.97 -14.43 8.44
C GLY A 9 -48.57 -15.03 8.64
N LEU A 10 -48.04 -15.66 7.61
CA LEU A 10 -46.66 -16.16 7.56
C LEU A 10 -45.75 -14.96 7.35
N LEU A 11 -45.12 -14.46 8.42
CA LEU A 11 -44.04 -13.45 8.36
C LEU A 11 -42.79 -14.14 7.79
N LEU A 12 -42.53 -13.95 6.51
CA LEU A 12 -41.25 -14.29 5.86
C LEU A 12 -40.18 -13.30 6.38
N VAL A 13 -39.43 -13.71 7.40
CA VAL A 13 -38.21 -13.03 7.81
C VAL A 13 -37.14 -13.36 6.76
N LEU A 14 -36.92 -12.45 5.83
CA LEU A 14 -35.77 -12.54 4.90
C LEU A 14 -34.49 -12.33 5.75
N PRO A 15 -33.54 -13.28 5.72
CA PRO A 15 -32.27 -13.06 6.38
C PRO A 15 -31.54 -11.93 5.67
N TRP A 16 -31.27 -10.84 6.39
CA TRP A 16 -30.40 -9.78 5.92
C TRP A 16 -28.97 -10.33 5.96
N TRP A 17 -28.49 -10.79 4.84
CA TRP A 17 -27.10 -11.19 4.68
C TRP A 17 -26.29 -9.92 4.71
N ALA A 18 -25.69 -9.61 5.85
CA ALA A 18 -24.62 -8.63 5.90
C ALA A 18 -23.50 -9.20 5.01
N SER A 19 -23.33 -8.62 3.81
CA SER A 19 -22.22 -8.99 2.94
C SER A 19 -20.94 -8.64 3.67
N ALA A 20 -20.10 -9.63 3.92
CA ALA A 20 -18.79 -9.38 4.49
C ALA A 20 -17.99 -8.51 3.51
N MET A 21 -17.25 -7.53 4.06
CA MET A 21 -16.35 -6.67 3.27
C MET A 21 -15.44 -7.55 2.40
N THR A 22 -15.34 -7.23 1.13
CA THR A 22 -14.41 -7.88 0.20
C THR A 22 -13.14 -7.07 0.01
N ALA A 23 -12.07 -7.70 -0.48
CA ALA A 23 -10.83 -6.99 -0.83
C ALA A 23 -11.09 -5.87 -1.85
N ASP A 24 -11.91 -6.15 -2.89
CA ASP A 24 -12.22 -5.19 -3.94
C ASP A 24 -13.03 -3.99 -3.42
N GLU A 25 -13.98 -4.20 -2.52
CA GLU A 25 -14.74 -3.12 -1.89
C GLU A 25 -13.84 -2.22 -1.03
N LEU A 26 -12.93 -2.82 -0.25
CA LEU A 26 -11.97 -2.07 0.56
C LEU A 26 -11.02 -1.25 -0.32
N ILE A 27 -10.50 -1.85 -1.38
CA ILE A 27 -9.63 -1.18 -2.36
C ILE A 27 -10.38 -0.03 -3.06
N ALA A 28 -11.64 -0.25 -3.46
CA ALA A 28 -12.44 0.79 -4.09
C ALA A 28 -12.65 2.00 -3.16
N LYS A 29 -12.97 1.77 -1.89
CA LYS A 29 -13.08 2.83 -0.88
C LYS A 29 -11.76 3.58 -0.67
N ASN A 30 -10.63 2.86 -0.59
CA ASN A 30 -9.31 3.49 -0.47
C ASN A 30 -8.98 4.37 -1.67
N ILE A 31 -9.25 3.90 -2.89
CA ILE A 31 -9.04 4.69 -4.13
C ILE A 31 -9.94 5.93 -4.12
N GLU A 32 -11.21 5.80 -3.73
CA GLU A 32 -12.14 6.93 -3.63
C GLU A 32 -11.68 7.96 -2.59
N ALA A 33 -11.28 7.52 -1.39
CA ALA A 33 -10.75 8.39 -0.34
C ALA A 33 -9.50 9.16 -0.77
N ARG A 34 -8.72 8.62 -1.70
CA ARG A 34 -7.54 9.28 -2.31
C ARG A 34 -7.89 10.22 -3.48
N GLY A 35 -9.17 10.47 -3.75
CA GLY A 35 -9.65 11.35 -4.80
C GLY A 35 -10.01 10.64 -6.11
N GLY A 36 -10.04 9.32 -6.13
CA GLY A 36 -10.39 8.50 -7.28
C GLY A 36 -9.22 8.20 -8.22
N ARG A 37 -9.45 7.27 -9.14
CA ARG A 37 -8.41 6.79 -10.08
C ARG A 37 -7.81 7.90 -10.93
N ASP A 38 -8.63 8.82 -11.42
CA ASP A 38 -8.18 9.87 -12.32
C ASP A 38 -7.26 10.86 -11.60
N ALA A 39 -7.58 11.23 -10.35
CA ALA A 39 -6.74 12.11 -9.54
C ALA A 39 -5.38 11.42 -9.22
N ILE A 40 -5.39 10.12 -8.90
CA ILE A 40 -4.17 9.37 -8.65
C ILE A 40 -3.30 9.30 -9.92
N ARG A 41 -3.88 9.00 -11.07
CA ARG A 41 -3.17 8.92 -12.37
C ARG A 41 -2.66 10.27 -12.89
N ALA A 42 -3.27 11.36 -12.46
CA ALA A 42 -2.78 12.70 -12.78
C ALA A 42 -1.46 13.07 -12.07
N ILE A 43 -1.02 12.26 -11.10
CA ILE A 43 0.24 12.47 -10.38
C ILE A 43 1.40 11.98 -11.27
N HIS A 44 2.17 12.91 -11.84
CA HIS A 44 3.34 12.57 -12.67
C HIS A 44 4.68 12.70 -11.94
N ALA A 45 4.68 13.27 -10.76
CA ALA A 45 5.82 13.35 -9.87
C ALA A 45 5.35 13.47 -8.41
N LEU A 46 6.03 12.78 -7.52
CA LEU A 46 5.75 12.80 -6.08
C LEU A 46 7.07 13.00 -5.33
N LYS A 47 7.05 13.90 -4.37
CA LYS A 47 8.10 14.05 -3.37
C LYS A 47 7.51 13.77 -1.99
N LEU A 48 8.10 12.84 -1.29
CA LEU A 48 7.85 12.55 0.11
C LEU A 48 9.05 13.04 0.92
N SER A 49 8.80 13.63 2.08
CA SER A 49 9.88 14.02 3.01
C SER A 49 9.40 13.73 4.42
N GLY A 50 10.29 13.21 5.24
CA GLY A 50 9.98 12.86 6.61
C GLY A 50 11.23 12.79 7.46
N ARG A 51 11.02 12.57 8.76
CA ARG A 51 12.10 12.37 9.73
C ARG A 51 11.84 11.07 10.49
N LEU A 52 12.85 10.23 10.54
CA LEU A 52 12.86 9.03 11.37
C LEU A 52 13.49 9.36 12.72
N GLN A 53 12.78 9.04 13.80
CA GLN A 53 13.30 9.14 15.16
C GLN A 53 13.16 7.78 15.84
N ALA A 54 14.26 7.22 16.29
CA ALA A 54 14.27 5.93 16.99
C ALA A 54 15.47 5.85 17.93
N GLY A 55 15.24 5.59 19.23
CA GLY A 55 16.31 5.28 20.18
C GLY A 55 17.42 6.34 20.32
N GLY A 56 17.09 7.64 20.19
CA GLY A 56 18.06 8.75 20.22
C GLY A 56 18.78 9.02 18.89
N PHE A 57 18.31 8.39 17.84
CA PHE A 57 18.79 8.52 16.49
C PHE A 57 17.77 9.30 15.65
N GLU A 58 18.25 10.25 14.87
CA GLU A 58 17.44 11.02 13.90
C GLU A 58 18.04 10.91 12.51
N ALA A 59 17.17 10.69 11.52
CA ALA A 59 17.54 10.72 10.11
C ALA A 59 16.47 11.44 9.28
N ASP A 60 16.89 12.26 8.34
CA ASP A 60 15.98 12.82 7.34
C ASP A 60 15.82 11.82 6.19
N ILE A 61 14.58 11.62 5.76
CA ILE A 61 14.20 10.75 4.66
C ILE A 61 13.59 11.62 3.57
N SER A 62 14.00 11.41 2.33
CA SER A 62 13.34 11.99 1.15
C SER A 62 13.19 10.93 0.08
N GLU A 63 12.04 10.92 -0.57
CA GLU A 63 11.74 10.03 -1.69
C GLU A 63 11.17 10.83 -2.84
N TYR A 64 11.69 10.59 -4.03
CA TYR A 64 11.27 11.23 -5.27
C TYR A 64 10.81 10.15 -6.24
N LYS A 65 9.58 10.24 -6.70
CA LYS A 65 8.99 9.28 -7.65
C LYS A 65 8.56 9.94 -8.95
N ARG A 66 8.73 9.23 -10.03
CA ARG A 66 8.07 9.41 -11.33
C ARG A 66 7.59 8.04 -11.79
N PRO A 67 6.70 7.95 -12.78
CA PRO A 67 6.25 6.65 -13.27
C PRO A 67 7.42 5.72 -13.58
N GLY A 68 7.47 4.58 -12.87
CA GLY A 68 8.50 3.56 -13.00
C GLY A 68 9.90 3.95 -12.52
N LYS A 69 10.06 5.04 -11.79
CA LYS A 69 11.37 5.52 -11.29
C LYS A 69 11.25 6.00 -9.85
N VAL A 70 12.26 5.69 -9.05
CA VAL A 70 12.36 6.16 -7.67
C VAL A 70 13.78 6.55 -7.31
N ARG A 71 13.92 7.56 -6.45
CA ARG A 71 15.15 7.94 -5.78
C ARG A 71 14.85 8.16 -4.30
N SER A 72 15.48 7.39 -3.44
CA SER A 72 15.36 7.47 -1.99
C SER A 72 16.64 8.01 -1.39
N GLU A 73 16.53 8.92 -0.44
CA GLU A 73 17.64 9.52 0.28
C GLU A 73 17.42 9.33 1.79
N PHE A 74 18.46 8.88 2.45
CA PHE A 74 18.50 8.70 3.90
C PHE A 74 19.71 9.46 4.44
N SER A 75 19.47 10.49 5.24
CA SER A 75 20.51 11.39 5.73
C SER A 75 20.62 11.33 7.24
N ILE A 76 21.84 11.07 7.73
CA ILE A 76 22.17 11.06 9.15
C ILE A 76 23.51 11.75 9.37
N GLN A 77 23.58 12.68 10.33
CA GLN A 77 24.81 13.37 10.72
C GLN A 77 25.58 13.96 9.52
N GLY A 78 24.86 14.52 8.55
CA GLY A 78 25.44 15.12 7.36
C GLY A 78 25.90 14.14 6.27
N MET A 79 25.74 12.84 6.47
CA MET A 79 25.99 11.81 5.46
C MET A 79 24.68 11.36 4.83
N THR A 80 24.62 11.29 3.51
CA THR A 80 23.42 10.90 2.77
C THR A 80 23.68 9.62 1.98
N GLN A 81 22.92 8.57 2.30
CA GLN A 81 22.79 7.39 1.45
C GLN A 81 21.75 7.68 0.38
N VAL A 82 22.04 7.29 -0.83
CA VAL A 82 21.13 7.40 -1.98
C VAL A 82 20.92 6.01 -2.58
N ARG A 83 19.66 5.67 -2.86
CA ARG A 83 19.27 4.55 -3.74
C ARG A 83 18.45 5.11 -4.88
N ALA A 84 18.66 4.64 -6.08
CA ALA A 84 17.91 5.09 -7.25
C ALA A 84 17.65 3.95 -8.21
N PHE A 85 16.47 3.96 -8.82
CA PHE A 85 16.03 3.05 -9.87
C PHE A 85 15.46 3.87 -11.03
N ASP A 86 15.92 3.61 -12.25
CA ASP A 86 15.52 4.39 -13.43
C ASP A 86 14.47 3.70 -14.31
N GLY A 87 13.97 2.55 -13.86
CA GLY A 87 13.05 1.67 -14.58
C GLY A 87 13.73 0.42 -15.16
N HIS A 88 15.05 0.36 -15.14
CA HIS A 88 15.84 -0.75 -15.64
C HIS A 88 17.00 -1.12 -14.71
N ASP A 89 17.84 -0.16 -14.36
CA ASP A 89 19.01 -0.33 -13.49
C ASP A 89 18.80 0.37 -12.15
N ALA A 90 19.43 -0.18 -11.11
CA ALA A 90 19.42 0.40 -9.77
C ALA A 90 20.84 0.62 -9.25
N TRP A 91 21.01 1.74 -8.51
CA TRP A 91 22.28 2.20 -8.00
C TRP A 91 22.16 2.68 -6.56
N SER A 92 23.24 2.53 -5.81
CA SER A 92 23.35 3.08 -4.46
C SER A 92 24.67 3.81 -4.26
N ILE A 93 24.63 4.90 -3.49
CA ILE A 93 25.80 5.54 -2.89
C ILE A 93 25.62 5.44 -1.38
N SER A 94 26.54 4.83 -0.66
CA SER A 94 26.47 4.65 0.79
C SER A 94 27.76 5.12 1.46
N PRO A 95 27.81 6.36 1.95
CA PRO A 95 28.98 6.92 2.60
C PRO A 95 29.29 6.30 3.97
N PHE A 96 28.31 5.63 4.59
CA PHE A 96 28.44 5.00 5.90
C PHE A 96 29.52 3.91 5.97
N GLY A 97 29.83 3.28 4.83
CA GLY A 97 30.92 2.29 4.70
C GLY A 97 32.21 2.87 4.12
N GLY A 98 32.37 4.19 4.09
CA GLY A 98 33.53 4.85 3.47
C GLY A 98 33.54 4.86 1.95
N ARG A 99 32.48 4.37 1.30
CA ARG A 99 32.35 4.31 -0.17
C ARG A 99 31.57 5.53 -0.66
N LYS A 100 32.18 6.27 -1.59
CA LYS A 100 31.55 7.44 -2.22
C LYS A 100 31.12 7.19 -3.68
N ASP A 101 31.58 6.08 -4.26
CA ASP A 101 31.30 5.75 -5.64
C ASP A 101 29.95 5.02 -5.77
N PRO A 102 29.16 5.28 -6.83
CA PRO A 102 27.95 4.56 -7.12
C PRO A 102 28.23 3.05 -7.30
N GLN A 103 27.43 2.23 -6.65
CA GLN A 103 27.46 0.77 -6.77
C GLN A 103 26.16 0.30 -7.43
N LYS A 104 26.28 -0.57 -8.43
CA LYS A 104 25.12 -1.22 -9.03
C LYS A 104 24.48 -2.16 -8.01
N LEU A 105 23.17 -2.09 -7.87
CA LEU A 105 22.40 -2.92 -6.94
C LEU A 105 22.11 -4.31 -7.54
N SER A 106 21.77 -5.25 -6.69
CA SER A 106 21.43 -6.62 -7.04
C SER A 106 20.08 -6.71 -7.76
N ALA A 107 19.81 -7.88 -8.37
CA ALA A 107 18.51 -8.16 -8.97
C ALA A 107 17.36 -8.14 -7.95
N ASP A 108 17.61 -8.52 -6.70
CA ASP A 108 16.60 -8.49 -5.64
C ASP A 108 16.33 -7.04 -5.18
N ASP A 109 17.36 -6.21 -5.03
CA ASP A 109 17.18 -4.78 -4.79
C ASP A 109 16.38 -4.09 -5.91
N ILE A 110 16.60 -4.49 -7.16
CA ILE A 110 15.84 -3.97 -8.32
C ILE A 110 14.36 -4.33 -8.19
N LYS A 111 14.03 -5.55 -7.77
CA LYS A 111 12.62 -5.96 -7.52
C LYS A 111 11.96 -5.07 -6.47
N ASP A 112 12.63 -4.84 -5.35
CA ASP A 112 12.10 -4.00 -4.27
C ASP A 112 11.89 -2.56 -4.73
N LEU A 113 12.90 -1.96 -5.38
CA LEU A 113 12.82 -0.61 -5.92
C LEU A 113 11.79 -0.47 -7.05
N SER A 114 11.52 -1.54 -7.81
CA SER A 114 10.47 -1.53 -8.83
C SER A 114 9.06 -1.41 -8.23
N VAL A 115 8.84 -2.02 -7.06
CA VAL A 115 7.60 -1.86 -6.28
C VAL A 115 7.52 -0.45 -5.69
N GLU A 116 8.62 0.06 -5.13
CA GLU A 116 8.69 1.43 -4.61
C GLU A 116 8.42 2.48 -5.70
N ALA A 117 8.85 2.23 -6.96
CA ALA A 117 8.68 3.14 -8.09
C ALA A 117 7.24 3.26 -8.59
N ASP A 118 6.30 2.46 -8.08
CA ASP A 118 4.89 2.56 -8.40
C ASP A 118 4.27 3.80 -7.73
N ILE A 119 4.11 4.87 -8.49
CA ILE A 119 3.60 6.15 -8.00
C ILE A 119 2.10 6.11 -7.65
N GLU A 120 1.32 5.26 -8.33
CA GLU A 120 -0.11 5.08 -8.08
C GLU A 120 -0.34 4.25 -6.81
N GLY A 121 0.64 3.44 -6.44
CA GLY A 121 0.59 2.46 -5.37
C GLY A 121 0.03 1.11 -5.81
N PRO A 122 0.27 0.06 -5.04
CA PRO A 122 0.06 -1.31 -5.46
C PRO A 122 -1.42 -1.71 -5.59
N LEU A 123 -2.35 -0.93 -5.03
CA LEU A 123 -3.78 -1.25 -5.05
C LEU A 123 -4.49 -0.78 -6.32
N VAL A 124 -3.98 0.27 -6.97
CA VAL A 124 -4.56 0.75 -8.23
C VAL A 124 -4.22 -0.26 -9.33
N ASP A 125 -5.29 -0.82 -9.93
CA ASP A 125 -5.18 -1.83 -10.98
C ASP A 125 -4.29 -3.03 -10.60
N TYR A 126 -4.35 -3.46 -9.35
CA TYR A 126 -3.48 -4.48 -8.76
C TYR A 126 -3.40 -5.77 -9.60
N ALA A 127 -4.54 -6.23 -10.15
CA ALA A 127 -4.59 -7.43 -10.98
C ALA A 127 -3.86 -7.25 -12.31
N ALA A 128 -3.97 -6.08 -12.95
CA ALA A 128 -3.24 -5.75 -14.18
C ALA A 128 -1.72 -5.65 -13.94
N LYS A 129 -1.32 -5.24 -12.73
CA LYS A 129 0.09 -5.25 -12.29
C LYS A 129 0.59 -6.64 -11.90
N GLY A 130 -0.27 -7.68 -11.97
CA GLY A 130 0.08 -9.05 -11.59
C GLY A 130 0.13 -9.28 -10.08
N HIS A 131 -0.39 -8.37 -9.27
CA HIS A 131 -0.50 -8.52 -7.83
C HIS A 131 -1.72 -9.35 -7.46
N LYS A 132 -1.67 -9.99 -6.29
CA LYS A 132 -2.82 -10.67 -5.67
C LYS A 132 -3.15 -9.98 -4.37
N VAL A 133 -4.44 -9.90 -4.05
CA VAL A 133 -4.92 -9.31 -2.80
C VAL A 133 -5.84 -10.29 -2.09
N GLU A 134 -5.77 -10.29 -0.76
CA GLU A 134 -6.60 -11.12 0.10
C GLU A 134 -7.05 -10.29 1.31
N TYR A 135 -8.36 -10.25 1.53
CA TYR A 135 -8.91 -9.64 2.74
C TYR A 135 -8.79 -10.63 3.90
N LEU A 136 -8.12 -10.21 4.97
CA LEU A 136 -7.83 -11.05 6.14
C LEU A 136 -8.78 -10.79 7.33
N GLY A 137 -9.81 -9.96 7.13
CA GLY A 137 -10.70 -9.54 8.22
C GLY A 137 -10.27 -8.24 8.87
N THR A 138 -10.61 -8.07 10.13
CA THR A 138 -10.25 -6.89 10.93
C THR A 138 -9.29 -7.27 12.06
N GLU A 139 -8.53 -6.28 12.54
CA GLU A 139 -7.60 -6.39 13.66
C GLU A 139 -7.66 -5.10 14.48
N ASP A 140 -7.67 -5.20 15.80
CA ASP A 140 -7.60 -4.04 16.68
C ASP A 140 -6.18 -3.45 16.65
N ILE A 141 -6.06 -2.20 16.22
CA ILE A 141 -4.84 -1.43 16.23
C ILE A 141 -5.07 -0.20 17.13
N ASP A 142 -4.48 -0.23 18.31
CA ASP A 142 -4.56 0.84 19.31
C ASP A 142 -6.02 1.29 19.61
N GLY A 143 -6.96 0.33 19.68
CA GLY A 143 -8.37 0.58 19.94
C GLY A 143 -9.22 0.91 18.70
N THR A 144 -8.64 0.85 17.51
CA THR A 144 -9.35 0.99 16.23
C THR A 144 -9.43 -0.35 15.52
N GLU A 145 -10.64 -0.79 15.15
CA GLU A 145 -10.84 -2.01 14.37
C GLU A 145 -10.48 -1.77 12.90
N ALA A 146 -9.21 -1.95 12.56
CA ALA A 146 -8.68 -1.72 11.22
C ALA A 146 -8.92 -2.93 10.29
N HIS A 147 -9.29 -2.66 9.03
CA HIS A 147 -9.36 -3.68 7.99
C HIS A 147 -7.98 -4.11 7.54
N LYS A 148 -7.75 -5.42 7.43
CA LYS A 148 -6.45 -6.01 7.10
C LYS A 148 -6.47 -6.63 5.70
N LEU A 149 -5.52 -6.24 4.86
CA LEU A 149 -5.35 -6.71 3.50
C LEU A 149 -3.94 -7.24 3.29
N ARG A 150 -3.79 -8.45 2.78
CA ARG A 150 -2.51 -8.96 2.27
C ARG A 150 -2.38 -8.65 0.80
N ILE A 151 -1.21 -8.19 0.38
CA ILE A 151 -0.81 -8.04 -1.02
C ILE A 151 0.37 -8.96 -1.27
N THR A 152 0.27 -9.81 -2.29
CA THR A 152 1.38 -10.53 -2.88
C THR A 152 1.73 -9.83 -4.19
N TYR A 153 2.90 -9.19 -4.24
CA TYR A 153 3.38 -8.48 -5.43
C TYR A 153 3.74 -9.45 -6.56
N ALA A 154 3.74 -8.98 -7.79
CA ALA A 154 4.22 -9.76 -8.94
C ALA A 154 5.69 -10.22 -8.77
N THR A 155 6.48 -9.53 -7.97
CA THR A 155 7.86 -9.88 -7.59
C THR A 155 7.96 -11.08 -6.65
N GLY A 156 6.82 -11.52 -6.06
CA GLY A 156 6.73 -12.58 -5.07
C GLY A 156 6.82 -12.11 -3.61
N ASN A 157 7.17 -10.85 -3.36
CA ASN A 157 7.18 -10.28 -2.02
C ASN A 157 5.75 -10.10 -1.50
N GLU A 158 5.59 -10.07 -0.18
CA GLU A 158 4.29 -9.84 0.46
C GLU A 158 4.34 -8.64 1.39
N ALA A 159 3.20 -7.95 1.51
CA ALA A 159 2.98 -6.91 2.50
C ALA A 159 1.57 -7.01 3.09
N VAL A 160 1.40 -6.53 4.32
CA VAL A 160 0.10 -6.40 4.97
C VAL A 160 -0.20 -4.92 5.15
N TYR A 161 -1.39 -4.52 4.71
CA TYR A 161 -1.90 -3.16 4.81
C TYR A 161 -3.07 -3.12 5.79
N TYR A 162 -3.12 -2.07 6.58
CA TYR A 162 -4.21 -1.78 7.50
C TYR A 162 -4.91 -0.51 7.07
N PHE A 163 -6.24 -0.52 7.10
CA PHE A 163 -7.09 0.60 6.69
C PHE A 163 -8.07 0.90 7.80
N ASP A 164 -8.23 2.18 8.07
CA ASP A 164 -9.27 2.67 8.96
C ASP A 164 -10.66 2.30 8.40
N PRO A 165 -11.68 2.12 9.24
CA PRO A 165 -13.04 1.74 8.87
C PRO A 165 -13.70 2.69 7.88
#